data_232d8e8ed8a3d696159d0f583485669c
#
_entry.id   232d8e8ed8a3d696159d0f583485669c
#
_cell.length_a   1.000
_cell.length_b   1.000
_cell.length_c   1.000
_cell.angle_alpha   90.00
_cell.angle_beta   90.00
_cell.angle_gamma   90.00
#
_symmetry.space_group_name_H-M   'P 1'
#
loop_
_entity.id
_entity.type
_entity.pdbx_description
1 polymer ?
#
loop_
_entity_poly.entity_id
_entity_poly.type
_entity_poly.pdbx_seq_one_letter_code
_entity_poly.pdbx_strand_id
1 'polypeptide(L)'
;ASDVYKRQSGYDLALDRTMIPLGSCTMKLNATAEMEAISWPEFCSIHPYAPAHQTEGWRFLIEDLEAKLSEITGYAGVSVAPNAGSQGEFAGLWAIRRFHMDNGEGERDICLIPASAHGTNAASAVLAGLKVVVVATAEDGTISAEDLDKKIAANEGRIAAIMITYPSTHGVYDADVREVCDKVHAAGGQVYIDGANLNALVGLAQPGRFGGDVSHLNLHKTFCIPHGGGGPGVGPVAVGEHLVKYLPSRETLMT
;
A
#
# COMPACT_ATOMS: atom_id res chain seq x y z
N ALA A 1 13.42 38.34 -19.46
CA ALA A 1 13.04 37.44 -18.33
C ALA A 1 12.45 36.13 -18.85
N SER A 2 11.51 36.14 -19.79
CA SER A 2 10.87 34.94 -20.35
C SER A 2 11.86 33.96 -20.98
N ASP A 3 12.85 34.44 -21.74
CA ASP A 3 13.82 33.55 -22.40
C ASP A 3 14.85 32.95 -21.44
N VAL A 4 15.21 33.69 -20.39
CA VAL A 4 16.07 33.19 -19.32
C VAL A 4 15.35 32.08 -18.56
N TYR A 5 14.09 32.32 -18.21
CA TYR A 5 13.27 31.32 -17.51
C TYR A 5 13.09 30.03 -18.34
N LYS A 6 12.74 30.16 -19.62
CA LYS A 6 12.62 29.02 -20.55
C LYS A 6 13.94 28.24 -20.67
N ARG A 7 15.05 28.94 -20.73
CA ARG A 7 16.37 28.31 -20.80
C ARG A 7 16.72 27.58 -19.49
N GLN A 8 16.46 28.19 -18.34
CA GLN A 8 16.70 27.59 -17.04
C GLN A 8 15.81 26.37 -16.81
N SER A 9 14.51 26.47 -17.15
CA SER A 9 13.60 25.32 -17.02
C SER A 9 14.02 24.14 -17.91
N GLY A 10 14.79 24.38 -18.96
CA GLY A 10 15.35 23.34 -19.81
C GLY A 10 16.45 22.50 -19.14
N TYR A 11 17.06 22.99 -18.06
CA TYR A 11 18.07 22.26 -17.30
C TYR A 11 17.48 21.42 -16.16
N ASP A 12 16.23 21.70 -15.78
CA ASP A 12 15.57 20.93 -14.73
C ASP A 12 15.09 19.58 -15.24
N LEU A 13 15.12 18.59 -14.35
CA LEU A 13 14.53 17.29 -14.61
C LEU A 13 13.01 17.42 -14.77
N ALA A 14 12.49 16.93 -15.89
CA ALA A 14 11.07 16.92 -16.16
C ALA A 14 10.65 15.62 -16.84
N LEU A 15 9.47 15.10 -16.48
CA LEU A 15 8.95 13.80 -16.97
C LEU A 15 8.72 13.77 -18.49
N ASP A 16 8.57 14.94 -19.12
CA ASP A 16 8.36 15.07 -20.57
C ASP A 16 9.65 14.98 -21.41
N ARG A 17 10.83 15.00 -20.78
CA ARG A 17 12.11 15.05 -21.49
C ARG A 17 13.27 14.29 -20.83
N THR A 18 13.10 13.76 -19.64
CA THR A 18 14.18 13.03 -18.94
C THR A 18 13.65 11.80 -18.23
N MET A 19 14.49 10.77 -18.13
CA MET A 19 14.21 9.63 -17.25
C MET A 19 14.49 10.02 -15.80
N ILE A 20 13.53 9.69 -14.92
CA ILE A 20 13.72 9.88 -13.49
C ILE A 20 14.62 8.77 -12.94
N PRO A 21 15.68 9.11 -12.18
CA PRO A 21 16.65 8.13 -11.68
C PRO A 21 16.10 7.13 -10.66
N LEU A 22 14.96 7.44 -10.03
CA LEU A 22 14.33 6.63 -8.98
C LEU A 22 12.93 6.19 -9.41
N GLY A 23 12.72 4.89 -9.60
CA GLY A 23 11.46 4.33 -10.07
C GLY A 23 10.30 4.42 -9.08
N SER A 24 10.56 4.33 -7.77
CA SER A 24 9.52 4.28 -6.73
C SER A 24 8.83 5.62 -6.46
N CYS A 25 9.46 6.73 -6.78
CA CYS A 25 8.96 8.09 -6.55
C CYS A 25 8.61 8.80 -7.86
N THR A 26 8.21 8.08 -8.88
CA THR A 26 7.78 8.69 -10.14
C THR A 26 6.56 9.56 -9.90
N MET A 27 6.78 10.86 -9.89
CA MET A 27 5.70 11.83 -9.89
C MET A 27 5.05 11.82 -11.26
N LYS A 28 3.79 11.42 -11.34
CA LYS A 28 3.05 11.43 -12.61
C LYS A 28 2.75 12.86 -13.01
N LEU A 29 2.75 13.12 -14.32
CA LEU A 29 2.18 14.34 -14.83
C LEU A 29 0.66 14.28 -14.66
N ASN A 30 0.12 15.25 -13.92
CA ASN A 30 -1.31 15.38 -13.74
C ASN A 30 -1.91 16.17 -14.92
N ALA A 31 -3.06 15.74 -15.43
CA ALA A 31 -3.80 16.54 -16.40
C ALA A 31 -4.30 17.84 -15.75
N THR A 32 -4.30 18.93 -16.49
CA THR A 32 -4.80 20.22 -15.99
C THR A 32 -6.25 20.13 -15.50
N ALA A 33 -7.09 19.35 -16.20
CA ALA A 33 -8.48 19.14 -15.83
C ALA A 33 -8.65 18.39 -14.49
N GLU A 34 -7.74 17.45 -14.18
CA GLU A 34 -7.72 16.75 -12.87
C GLU A 34 -7.33 17.73 -11.74
N MET A 35 -6.38 18.63 -12.01
CA MET A 35 -5.92 19.62 -11.05
C MET A 35 -6.93 20.75 -10.82
N GLU A 36 -7.76 21.06 -11.82
CA GLU A 36 -8.80 22.06 -11.71
C GLU A 36 -9.83 21.69 -10.64
N ALA A 37 -10.28 20.45 -10.63
CA ALA A 37 -11.33 19.98 -9.73
C ALA A 37 -10.97 20.13 -8.24
N ILE A 38 -9.69 19.97 -7.87
CA ILE A 38 -9.24 20.10 -6.47
C ILE A 38 -9.29 21.55 -5.96
N SER A 39 -9.37 22.53 -6.84
CA SER A 39 -9.43 23.95 -6.50
C SER A 39 -10.85 24.50 -6.38
N TRP A 40 -11.86 23.71 -6.66
CA TRP A 40 -13.26 24.14 -6.53
C TRP A 40 -13.58 24.48 -5.08
N PRO A 41 -14.10 25.70 -4.80
CA PRO A 41 -14.37 26.14 -3.43
C PRO A 41 -15.28 25.21 -2.65
N GLU A 42 -16.23 24.55 -3.31
CA GLU A 42 -17.18 23.61 -2.75
C GLU A 42 -16.48 22.39 -2.12
N PHE A 43 -15.26 22.08 -2.56
CA PHE A 43 -14.44 21.00 -2.00
C PHE A 43 -13.31 21.55 -1.13
N CYS A 44 -12.47 22.45 -1.66
CA CYS A 44 -11.25 22.86 -0.96
C CYS A 44 -11.49 23.81 0.23
N SER A 45 -12.65 24.48 0.31
CA SER A 45 -12.95 25.45 1.37
C SER A 45 -13.78 24.87 2.52
N ILE A 46 -14.13 23.59 2.49
CA ILE A 46 -14.87 22.92 3.58
C ILE A 46 -13.92 22.63 4.74
N HIS A 47 -14.34 23.00 5.95
CA HIS A 47 -13.57 22.69 7.16
C HIS A 47 -13.63 21.18 7.46
N PRO A 48 -12.52 20.53 7.86
CA PRO A 48 -12.50 19.08 8.16
C PRO A 48 -13.51 18.62 9.23
N TYR A 49 -13.88 19.50 10.15
CA TYR A 49 -14.90 19.25 11.19
C TYR A 49 -16.26 19.86 10.86
N ALA A 50 -16.56 20.11 9.60
CA ALA A 50 -17.90 20.54 9.21
C ALA A 50 -18.93 19.43 9.54
N PRO A 51 -20.16 19.78 9.93
CA PRO A 51 -21.20 18.79 10.23
C PRO A 51 -21.46 17.84 9.05
N ALA A 52 -21.75 16.57 9.35
CA ALA A 52 -21.89 15.52 8.34
C ALA A 52 -22.89 15.86 7.21
N HIS A 53 -24.00 16.55 7.55
CA HIS A 53 -25.01 16.99 6.56
C HIS A 53 -24.51 18.09 5.59
N GLN A 54 -23.37 18.71 5.87
CA GLN A 54 -22.74 19.70 5.00
C GLN A 54 -21.60 19.09 4.15
N THR A 55 -21.25 17.83 4.35
CA THR A 55 -20.13 17.14 3.72
C THR A 55 -20.55 15.88 2.96
N GLU A 56 -21.80 15.79 2.55
CA GLU A 56 -22.34 14.62 1.84
C GLU A 56 -21.60 14.35 0.53
N GLY A 57 -21.23 15.39 -0.23
CA GLY A 57 -20.45 15.24 -1.46
C GLY A 57 -19.07 14.64 -1.22
N TRP A 58 -18.39 15.00 -0.11
CA TRP A 58 -17.12 14.39 0.27
C TRP A 58 -17.29 12.93 0.68
N ARG A 59 -18.36 12.59 1.40
CA ARG A 59 -18.64 11.21 1.78
C ARG A 59 -18.85 10.35 0.55
N PHE A 60 -19.70 10.81 -0.37
CA PHE A 60 -19.95 10.11 -1.63
C PHE A 60 -18.66 9.88 -2.44
N LEU A 61 -17.82 10.92 -2.57
CA LEU A 61 -16.54 10.81 -3.29
C LEU A 61 -15.60 9.78 -2.65
N ILE A 62 -15.54 9.75 -1.33
CA ILE A 62 -14.70 8.81 -0.59
C ILE A 62 -15.21 7.37 -0.73
N GLU A 63 -16.51 7.16 -0.54
CA GLU A 63 -17.15 5.84 -0.67
C GLU A 63 -17.00 5.29 -2.10
N ASP A 64 -17.19 6.12 -3.11
CA ASP A 64 -17.00 5.76 -4.51
C ASP A 64 -15.53 5.40 -4.82
N LEU A 65 -14.59 6.16 -4.27
CA LEU A 65 -13.16 5.84 -4.41
C LEU A 65 -12.79 4.53 -3.72
N GLU A 66 -13.24 4.31 -2.49
CA GLU A 66 -12.99 3.09 -1.74
C GLU A 66 -13.59 1.87 -2.47
N ALA A 67 -14.80 1.99 -3.01
CA ALA A 67 -15.43 0.94 -3.81
C ALA A 67 -14.63 0.61 -5.09
N LYS A 68 -14.18 1.64 -5.83
CA LYS A 68 -13.36 1.46 -7.03
C LYS A 68 -12.00 0.83 -6.72
N LEU A 69 -11.37 1.23 -5.63
CA LEU A 69 -10.11 0.64 -5.19
C LEU A 69 -10.29 -0.82 -4.76
N SER A 70 -11.40 -1.15 -4.11
CA SER A 70 -11.78 -2.53 -3.78
C SER A 70 -11.93 -3.38 -5.04
N GLU A 71 -12.65 -2.88 -6.05
CA GLU A 71 -12.84 -3.57 -7.34
C GLU A 71 -11.51 -3.80 -8.07
N ILE A 72 -10.65 -2.78 -8.16
CA ILE A 72 -9.36 -2.86 -8.86
C ILE A 72 -8.42 -3.87 -8.20
N THR A 73 -8.43 -3.94 -6.87
CA THR A 73 -7.49 -4.76 -6.10
C THR A 73 -8.02 -6.14 -5.74
N GLY A 74 -9.35 -6.34 -5.84
CA GLY A 74 -10.01 -7.59 -5.48
C GLY A 74 -10.15 -7.83 -3.97
N TYR A 75 -9.92 -6.80 -3.15
CA TYR A 75 -10.15 -6.86 -1.71
C TYR A 75 -11.59 -6.56 -1.32
N ALA A 76 -11.99 -6.99 -0.13
CA ALA A 76 -13.35 -6.82 0.37
C ALA A 76 -13.63 -5.42 0.93
N GLY A 77 -12.61 -4.75 1.46
CA GLY A 77 -12.77 -3.41 2.02
C GLY A 77 -11.52 -2.56 1.85
N VAL A 78 -11.72 -1.25 1.73
CA VAL A 78 -10.66 -0.25 1.61
C VAL A 78 -10.94 0.90 2.57
N SER A 79 -9.89 1.48 3.13
CA SER A 79 -9.98 2.75 3.86
C SER A 79 -8.94 3.73 3.32
N VAL A 80 -9.38 4.93 2.96
CA VAL A 80 -8.49 6.04 2.56
C VAL A 80 -8.10 6.94 3.74
N ALA A 81 -8.37 6.52 4.98
CA ALA A 81 -8.05 7.29 6.17
C ALA A 81 -6.54 7.50 6.42
N PRO A 82 -5.63 6.54 6.12
CA PRO A 82 -4.20 6.79 6.27
C PRO A 82 -3.73 7.90 5.32
N ASN A 83 -2.91 8.82 5.83
CA ASN A 83 -2.50 10.03 5.10
C ASN A 83 -1.14 9.92 4.40
N ALA A 84 -0.54 8.74 4.39
CA ALA A 84 0.69 8.42 3.64
C ALA A 84 0.82 6.91 3.45
N GLY A 85 1.63 6.47 2.47
CA GLY A 85 1.90 5.05 2.22
C GLY A 85 2.44 4.32 3.46
N SER A 86 3.39 4.93 4.17
CA SER A 86 3.94 4.36 5.42
C SER A 86 2.89 4.21 6.53
N GLN A 87 1.88 5.07 6.56
CA GLN A 87 0.78 4.94 7.52
C GLN A 87 -0.24 3.88 7.07
N GLY A 88 -0.43 3.72 5.77
CA GLY A 88 -1.16 2.58 5.21
C GLY A 88 -0.44 1.25 5.50
N GLU A 89 0.90 1.22 5.37
CA GLU A 89 1.70 0.05 5.80
C GLU A 89 1.46 -0.30 7.26
N PHE A 90 1.61 0.68 8.14
CA PHE A 90 1.39 0.47 9.57
C PHE A 90 -0.05 0.04 9.88
N ALA A 91 -1.05 0.69 9.28
CA ALA A 91 -2.46 0.36 9.49
C ALA A 91 -2.77 -1.08 9.08
N GLY A 92 -2.24 -1.52 7.93
CA GLY A 92 -2.41 -2.88 7.44
C GLY A 92 -1.75 -3.93 8.34
N LEU A 93 -0.51 -3.69 8.77
CA LEU A 93 0.17 -4.60 9.70
C LEU A 93 -0.49 -4.61 11.09
N TRP A 94 -1.00 -3.46 11.54
CA TRP A 94 -1.75 -3.37 12.78
C TRP A 94 -3.07 -4.15 12.70
N ALA A 95 -3.76 -4.11 11.54
CA ALA A 95 -4.95 -4.92 11.32
C ALA A 95 -4.64 -6.42 11.44
N ILE A 96 -3.54 -6.89 10.84
CA ILE A 96 -3.06 -8.27 10.99
C ILE A 96 -2.76 -8.59 12.47
N ARG A 97 -2.06 -7.70 13.16
CA ARG A 97 -1.71 -7.90 14.56
C ARG A 97 -2.95 -8.01 15.45
N ARG A 98 -3.92 -7.13 15.24
CA ARG A 98 -5.22 -7.15 15.95
C ARG A 98 -6.00 -8.43 15.64
N PHE A 99 -6.02 -8.86 14.40
CA PHE A 99 -6.65 -10.12 14.00
C PHE A 99 -6.10 -11.30 14.80
N HIS A 100 -4.78 -11.46 14.86
CA HIS A 100 -4.16 -12.52 15.63
C HIS A 100 -4.45 -12.42 17.14
N MET A 101 -4.40 -11.22 17.70
CA MET A 101 -4.72 -11.00 19.11
C MET A 101 -6.17 -11.37 19.43
N ASP A 102 -7.13 -10.96 18.61
CA ASP A 102 -8.54 -11.23 18.82
C ASP A 102 -8.89 -12.72 18.64
N ASN A 103 -8.08 -13.46 17.88
CA ASN A 103 -8.21 -14.91 17.71
C ASN A 103 -7.45 -15.72 18.79
N GLY A 104 -6.87 -15.06 19.79
CA GLY A 104 -6.09 -15.73 20.83
C GLY A 104 -4.69 -16.17 20.40
N GLU A 105 -4.21 -15.68 19.26
CA GLU A 105 -2.92 -16.00 18.66
C GLU A 105 -1.89 -14.86 18.86
N GLY A 106 -1.93 -14.21 20.00
CA GLY A 106 -1.04 -13.06 20.32
C GLY A 106 0.45 -13.38 20.27
N GLU A 107 0.84 -14.65 20.32
CA GLU A 107 2.23 -15.11 20.19
C GLU A 107 2.76 -15.08 18.74
N ARG A 108 1.90 -14.88 17.73
CA ARG A 108 2.33 -14.68 16.36
C ARG A 108 2.95 -13.30 16.21
N ASP A 109 4.25 -13.22 16.33
CA ASP A 109 5.03 -11.97 16.35
C ASP A 109 6.10 -11.88 15.26
N ILE A 110 6.19 -12.85 14.35
CA ILE A 110 7.17 -12.88 13.26
C ILE A 110 6.57 -12.33 11.97
N CYS A 111 7.25 -11.35 11.36
CA CYS A 111 7.00 -10.88 10.01
C CYS A 111 8.14 -11.33 9.09
N LEU A 112 7.82 -12.17 8.11
CA LEU A 112 8.76 -12.57 7.07
C LEU A 112 8.88 -11.43 6.05
N ILE A 113 10.11 -11.07 5.67
CA ILE A 113 10.35 -10.00 4.69
C ILE A 113 11.42 -10.46 3.71
N PRO A 114 11.12 -10.58 2.41
CA PRO A 114 12.12 -10.88 1.40
C PRO A 114 13.26 -9.85 1.39
N ALA A 115 14.48 -10.30 1.16
CA ALA A 115 15.67 -9.43 1.11
C ALA A 115 15.58 -8.34 0.04
N SER A 116 14.75 -8.55 -0.98
CA SER A 116 14.44 -7.58 -2.04
C SER A 116 13.42 -6.51 -1.65
N ALA A 117 12.78 -6.63 -0.47
CA ALA A 117 11.74 -5.70 -0.04
C ALA A 117 12.28 -4.28 0.22
N HIS A 118 11.40 -3.29 0.14
CA HIS A 118 11.75 -1.92 0.49
C HIS A 118 12.05 -1.79 2.00
N GLY A 119 13.01 -0.94 2.36
CA GLY A 119 13.42 -0.78 3.76
C GLY A 119 12.30 -0.32 4.72
N THR A 120 11.28 0.38 4.21
CA THR A 120 10.12 0.80 5.01
C THR A 120 9.29 -0.38 5.53
N ASN A 121 9.27 -1.51 4.82
CA ASN A 121 8.53 -2.70 5.22
C ASN A 121 9.02 -3.22 6.58
N ALA A 122 10.34 -3.32 6.75
CA ALA A 122 10.93 -3.73 8.02
C ALA A 122 10.64 -2.72 9.14
N ALA A 123 10.73 -1.41 8.85
CA ALA A 123 10.43 -0.37 9.83
C ALA A 123 8.96 -0.41 10.27
N SER A 124 8.03 -0.57 9.34
CA SER A 124 6.59 -0.66 9.63
C SER A 124 6.25 -1.93 10.42
N ALA A 125 6.91 -3.07 10.13
CA ALA A 125 6.73 -4.31 10.88
C ALA A 125 7.16 -4.14 12.35
N VAL A 126 8.33 -3.54 12.59
CA VAL A 126 8.83 -3.25 13.95
C VAL A 126 7.90 -2.28 14.68
N LEU A 127 7.40 -1.24 13.99
CA LEU A 127 6.45 -0.29 14.58
C LEU A 127 5.13 -0.96 14.99
N ALA A 128 4.69 -1.97 14.24
CA ALA A 128 3.52 -2.79 14.58
C ALA A 128 3.79 -3.84 15.69
N GLY A 129 4.99 -3.86 16.26
CA GLY A 129 5.39 -4.79 17.32
C GLY A 129 5.77 -6.18 16.82
N LEU A 130 6.08 -6.33 15.53
CA LEU A 130 6.52 -7.58 14.93
C LEU A 130 8.05 -7.68 14.87
N LYS A 131 8.56 -8.90 14.91
CA LYS A 131 9.98 -9.20 14.72
C LYS A 131 10.23 -9.57 13.27
N VAL A 132 11.18 -8.93 12.65
CA VAL A 132 11.52 -9.18 11.25
C VAL A 132 12.43 -10.40 11.12
N VAL A 133 12.05 -11.31 10.23
CA VAL A 133 12.88 -12.43 9.77
C VAL A 133 13.03 -12.30 8.25
N VAL A 134 14.28 -12.14 7.81
CA VAL A 134 14.59 -11.96 6.39
C VAL A 134 14.55 -13.29 5.67
N VAL A 135 13.87 -13.33 4.53
CA VAL A 135 13.86 -14.45 3.57
C VAL A 135 14.78 -14.13 2.40
N ALA A 136 15.64 -15.06 2.04
CA ALA A 136 16.59 -14.87 0.96
C ALA A 136 15.90 -14.72 -0.41
N THR A 137 16.58 -14.00 -1.32
CA THR A 137 16.22 -13.94 -2.74
C THR A 137 16.97 -15.02 -3.50
N ALA A 138 16.31 -15.71 -4.42
CA ALA A 138 16.93 -16.67 -5.32
C ALA A 138 17.78 -15.96 -6.41
N GLU A 139 18.59 -16.72 -7.16
CA GLU A 139 19.47 -16.16 -8.20
C GLU A 139 18.71 -15.44 -9.33
N ASP A 140 17.49 -15.87 -9.61
CA ASP A 140 16.60 -15.26 -10.61
C ASP A 140 15.84 -14.02 -10.11
N GLY A 141 16.04 -13.64 -8.85
CA GLY A 141 15.41 -12.49 -8.21
C GLY A 141 14.04 -12.77 -7.58
N THR A 142 13.57 -14.02 -7.59
CA THR A 142 12.35 -14.45 -6.91
C THR A 142 12.60 -14.71 -5.41
N ILE A 143 11.54 -14.98 -4.65
CA ILE A 143 11.65 -15.39 -3.24
C ILE A 143 12.19 -16.81 -3.19
N SER A 144 13.25 -17.05 -2.42
CA SER A 144 13.79 -18.41 -2.24
C SER A 144 12.80 -19.30 -1.49
N ALA A 145 12.17 -20.24 -2.21
CA ALA A 145 11.22 -21.20 -1.63
C ALA A 145 11.86 -22.05 -0.53
N GLU A 146 13.12 -22.48 -0.74
CA GLU A 146 13.86 -23.29 0.24
C GLU A 146 14.11 -22.51 1.54
N ASP A 147 14.53 -21.23 1.44
CA ASP A 147 14.76 -20.41 2.63
C ASP A 147 13.45 -20.04 3.33
N LEU A 148 12.39 -19.77 2.55
CA LEU A 148 11.05 -19.55 3.10
C LEU A 148 10.58 -20.75 3.95
N ASP A 149 10.69 -21.97 3.43
CA ASP A 149 10.31 -23.20 4.15
C ASP A 149 11.14 -23.37 5.43
N LYS A 150 12.44 -23.12 5.38
CA LYS A 150 13.32 -23.13 6.56
C LYS A 150 12.91 -22.09 7.62
N LYS A 151 12.57 -20.87 7.19
CA LYS A 151 12.17 -19.80 8.11
C LYS A 151 10.81 -20.05 8.73
N ILE A 152 9.86 -20.61 7.97
CA ILE A 152 8.55 -21.03 8.49
C ILE A 152 8.75 -22.12 9.55
N ALA A 153 9.50 -23.17 9.24
CA ALA A 153 9.75 -24.27 10.16
C ALA A 153 10.47 -23.82 11.45
N ALA A 154 11.45 -22.92 11.32
CA ALA A 154 12.19 -22.38 12.47
C ALA A 154 11.34 -21.47 13.38
N ASN A 155 10.19 -21.00 12.89
CA ASN A 155 9.30 -20.09 13.61
C ASN A 155 7.86 -20.63 13.65
N GLU A 156 7.71 -21.95 13.73
CA GLU A 156 6.41 -22.61 13.77
C GLU A 156 5.50 -22.02 14.85
N GLY A 157 4.23 -21.77 14.51
CA GLY A 157 3.24 -21.18 15.41
C GLY A 157 3.42 -19.67 15.66
N ARG A 158 4.50 -19.05 15.18
CA ARG A 158 4.81 -17.64 15.44
C ARG A 158 4.72 -16.73 14.23
N ILE A 159 4.51 -17.26 13.03
CA ILE A 159 4.38 -16.45 11.83
C ILE A 159 3.09 -15.62 11.91
N ALA A 160 3.22 -14.30 11.96
CA ALA A 160 2.12 -13.36 11.90
C ALA A 160 1.82 -12.95 10.45
N ALA A 161 2.87 -12.65 9.68
CA ALA A 161 2.72 -12.17 8.31
C ALA A 161 3.98 -12.42 7.47
N ILE A 162 3.80 -12.34 6.15
CA ILE A 162 4.85 -12.03 5.19
C ILE A 162 4.53 -10.69 4.52
N MET A 163 5.54 -9.85 4.22
CA MET A 163 5.39 -8.65 3.40
C MET A 163 6.08 -8.84 2.05
N ILE A 164 5.32 -8.84 0.98
CA ILE A 164 5.80 -9.07 -0.39
C ILE A 164 5.58 -7.80 -1.21
N THR A 165 6.60 -7.32 -1.92
CA THR A 165 6.43 -6.33 -2.99
C THR A 165 6.18 -7.08 -4.29
N TYR A 166 5.08 -6.79 -4.98
CA TYR A 166 4.74 -7.51 -6.22
C TYR A 166 4.21 -6.56 -7.31
N PRO A 167 4.83 -6.57 -8.53
CA PRO A 167 6.11 -7.20 -8.85
C PRO A 167 7.23 -6.75 -7.91
N SER A 168 8.32 -7.54 -7.81
CA SER A 168 9.39 -7.24 -6.85
C SER A 168 10.08 -5.90 -7.13
N THR A 169 10.87 -5.40 -6.19
CA THR A 169 11.69 -4.18 -6.40
C THR A 169 12.69 -4.33 -7.52
N HIS A 170 13.03 -5.55 -7.91
CA HIS A 170 13.87 -5.86 -9.08
C HIS A 170 13.07 -5.90 -10.40
N GLY A 171 11.76 -5.68 -10.37
CA GLY A 171 10.89 -5.75 -11.53
C GLY A 171 10.53 -7.17 -11.97
N VAL A 172 10.75 -8.16 -11.12
CA VAL A 172 10.46 -9.56 -11.41
C VAL A 172 9.02 -9.89 -11.03
N TYR A 173 8.29 -10.49 -11.97
CA TYR A 173 7.05 -11.20 -11.70
C TYR A 173 7.39 -12.61 -11.21
N ASP A 174 7.18 -12.87 -9.95
CA ASP A 174 7.33 -14.21 -9.36
C ASP A 174 6.11 -15.04 -9.77
N ALA A 175 6.31 -16.04 -10.62
CA ALA A 175 5.24 -16.91 -11.11
C ALA A 175 4.63 -17.74 -9.97
N ASP A 176 5.42 -18.03 -8.96
CA ASP A 176 5.07 -18.89 -7.82
C ASP A 176 4.56 -18.09 -6.62
N VAL A 177 4.26 -16.78 -6.79
CA VAL A 177 3.79 -15.91 -5.70
C VAL A 177 2.59 -16.51 -4.95
N ARG A 178 1.70 -17.21 -5.65
CA ARG A 178 0.54 -17.88 -5.04
C ARG A 178 0.99 -19.01 -4.11
N GLU A 179 1.99 -19.80 -4.50
CA GLU A 179 2.55 -20.84 -3.65
C GLU A 179 3.18 -20.26 -2.38
N VAL A 180 3.87 -19.12 -2.50
CA VAL A 180 4.40 -18.36 -1.36
C VAL A 180 3.27 -17.95 -0.41
N CYS A 181 2.17 -17.42 -0.93
CA CYS A 181 0.99 -17.06 -0.14
C CYS A 181 0.40 -18.28 0.57
N ASP A 182 0.19 -19.37 -0.17
CA ASP A 182 -0.40 -20.60 0.37
C ASP A 182 0.46 -21.21 1.51
N LYS A 183 1.78 -21.19 1.38
CA LYS A 183 2.71 -21.64 2.44
C LYS A 183 2.57 -20.81 3.72
N VAL A 184 2.45 -19.49 3.59
CA VAL A 184 2.29 -18.60 4.74
C VAL A 184 0.93 -18.78 5.39
N HIS A 185 -0.14 -18.91 4.61
CA HIS A 185 -1.47 -19.23 5.13
C HIS A 185 -1.51 -20.58 5.84
N ALA A 186 -0.86 -21.61 5.27
CA ALA A 186 -0.76 -22.92 5.92
C ALA A 186 -0.03 -22.86 7.27
N ALA A 187 0.91 -21.92 7.42
CA ALA A 187 1.58 -21.64 8.69
C ALA A 187 0.75 -20.77 9.66
N GLY A 188 -0.45 -20.33 9.25
CA GLY A 188 -1.37 -19.47 10.01
C GLY A 188 -1.03 -17.98 9.95
N GLY A 189 -0.10 -17.58 9.10
CA GLY A 189 0.24 -16.17 8.86
C GLY A 189 -0.68 -15.50 7.84
N GLN A 190 -0.59 -14.18 7.76
CA GLN A 190 -1.31 -13.35 6.78
C GLN A 190 -0.34 -12.85 5.69
N VAL A 191 -0.86 -12.58 4.51
CA VAL A 191 -0.06 -12.09 3.38
C VAL A 191 -0.31 -10.61 3.16
N TYR A 192 0.73 -9.82 3.34
CA TYR A 192 0.74 -8.39 3.03
C TYR A 192 1.41 -8.15 1.69
N ILE A 193 0.68 -7.61 0.71
CA ILE A 193 1.20 -7.22 -0.60
C ILE A 193 1.45 -5.71 -0.61
N ASP A 194 2.72 -5.31 -0.70
CA ASP A 194 3.09 -3.91 -0.88
C ASP A 194 2.57 -3.38 -2.21
N GLY A 195 1.66 -2.42 -2.15
CA GLY A 195 0.97 -1.86 -3.31
C GLY A 195 1.74 -0.73 -4.03
N ALA A 196 3.02 -0.55 -3.73
CA ALA A 196 3.84 0.47 -4.42
C ALA A 196 3.91 0.25 -5.94
N ASN A 197 3.84 -0.99 -6.38
CA ASN A 197 3.90 -1.40 -7.80
C ASN A 197 2.52 -1.76 -8.38
N LEU A 198 1.41 -1.36 -7.76
CA LEU A 198 0.05 -1.64 -8.23
C LEU A 198 -0.19 -1.20 -9.69
N ASN A 199 0.50 -0.16 -10.16
CA ASN A 199 0.44 0.28 -11.56
C ASN A 199 0.80 -0.81 -12.58
N ALA A 200 1.60 -1.80 -12.19
CA ALA A 200 1.92 -2.96 -13.03
C ALA A 200 0.83 -4.05 -12.99
N LEU A 201 -0.12 -3.97 -12.08
CA LEU A 201 -1.15 -4.99 -11.84
C LEU A 201 -2.54 -4.58 -12.33
N VAL A 202 -2.86 -3.27 -12.34
CA VAL A 202 -4.20 -2.77 -12.69
C VAL A 202 -4.68 -3.32 -14.03
N GLY A 203 -5.84 -3.98 -14.00
CA GLY A 203 -6.44 -4.61 -15.18
C GLY A 203 -5.84 -5.97 -15.57
N LEU A 204 -4.76 -6.41 -14.93
CA LEU A 204 -4.06 -7.67 -15.22
C LEU A 204 -4.15 -8.67 -14.08
N ALA A 205 -3.93 -8.22 -12.84
CA ALA A 205 -3.96 -9.07 -11.66
C ALA A 205 -4.49 -8.29 -10.45
N GLN A 206 -5.14 -9.00 -9.55
CA GLN A 206 -5.74 -8.45 -8.34
C GLN A 206 -5.08 -9.09 -7.11
N PRO A 207 -4.35 -8.31 -6.27
CA PRO A 207 -3.64 -8.86 -5.13
C PRO A 207 -4.54 -9.62 -4.15
N GLY A 208 -5.77 -9.15 -3.92
CA GLY A 208 -6.75 -9.85 -3.08
C GLY A 208 -7.22 -11.20 -3.63
N ARG A 209 -6.96 -11.50 -4.92
CA ARG A 209 -7.36 -12.77 -5.56
C ARG A 209 -6.23 -13.76 -5.72
N PHE A 210 -4.97 -13.31 -5.71
CA PHE A 210 -3.86 -14.25 -5.79
C PHE A 210 -3.24 -14.63 -4.44
N GLY A 211 -3.83 -14.17 -3.33
CA GLY A 211 -3.46 -14.60 -2.00
C GLY A 211 -3.09 -13.47 -1.03
N GLY A 212 -3.22 -12.22 -1.43
CA GLY A 212 -3.02 -11.09 -0.51
C GLY A 212 -4.20 -10.91 0.46
N ASP A 213 -3.89 -10.72 1.74
CA ASP A 213 -4.87 -10.39 2.77
C ASP A 213 -4.94 -8.90 3.02
N VAL A 214 -3.83 -8.19 2.82
CA VAL A 214 -3.70 -6.74 3.02
C VAL A 214 -2.83 -6.13 1.95
N SER A 215 -3.15 -4.92 1.52
CA SER A 215 -2.24 -4.04 0.77
C SER A 215 -2.40 -2.60 1.23
N HIS A 216 -1.29 -1.87 1.35
CA HIS A 216 -1.38 -0.42 1.24
C HIS A 216 -1.29 -0.02 -0.24
N LEU A 217 -1.88 1.12 -0.59
CA LEU A 217 -1.87 1.62 -1.95
C LEU A 217 -1.18 2.97 -2.03
N ASN A 218 -0.42 3.19 -3.10
CA ASN A 218 0.23 4.46 -3.37
C ASN A 218 -0.45 5.12 -4.58
N LEU A 219 -1.50 5.91 -4.31
CA LEU A 219 -2.27 6.56 -5.40
C LEU A 219 -1.38 7.46 -6.25
N HIS A 220 -0.41 8.11 -5.64
CA HIS A 220 0.58 8.96 -6.31
C HIS A 220 1.57 8.20 -7.22
N LYS A 221 1.66 6.88 -7.10
CA LYS A 221 2.50 6.03 -7.97
C LYS A 221 1.69 5.37 -9.08
N THR A 222 0.46 4.93 -8.79
CA THR A 222 -0.41 4.22 -9.73
C THR A 222 -1.33 5.17 -10.50
N PHE A 223 -1.84 6.20 -9.81
CA PHE A 223 -2.74 7.23 -10.36
C PHE A 223 -2.08 8.59 -10.28
N CYS A 224 -2.86 9.65 -10.13
CA CYS A 224 -2.40 11.01 -9.99
C CYS A 224 -2.86 11.60 -8.66
N ILE A 225 -2.01 12.40 -8.05
CA ILE A 225 -2.38 13.30 -6.96
C ILE A 225 -1.57 14.60 -7.08
N PRO A 226 -2.01 15.72 -6.50
CA PRO A 226 -1.31 16.99 -6.60
C PRO A 226 0.01 17.06 -5.84
N HIS A 227 0.31 16.14 -4.94
CA HIS A 227 1.45 16.13 -4.02
C HIS A 227 1.59 17.37 -3.10
N GLY A 228 0.74 18.37 -3.22
CA GLY A 228 0.53 19.48 -2.28
C GLY A 228 1.78 20.20 -1.77
N GLY A 229 2.85 20.26 -2.55
CA GLY A 229 4.12 20.85 -2.12
C GLY A 229 5.07 19.87 -1.42
N GLY A 230 4.85 18.54 -1.53
CA GLY A 230 5.85 17.57 -1.10
C GLY A 230 5.36 16.27 -0.47
N GLY A 231 4.11 16.14 -0.13
CA GLY A 231 3.57 14.92 0.49
C GLY A 231 2.41 14.30 -0.27
N PRO A 232 2.24 12.95 -0.26
CA PRO A 232 1.12 12.30 -0.95
C PRO A 232 -0.24 12.61 -0.32
N GLY A 233 -0.36 12.83 0.98
CA GLY A 233 -1.61 13.16 1.68
C GLY A 233 -2.58 11.99 1.87
N VAL A 234 -2.39 10.86 1.20
CA VAL A 234 -3.22 9.66 1.32
C VAL A 234 -2.41 8.39 1.06
N GLY A 235 -2.72 7.34 1.81
CA GLY A 235 -2.14 6.01 1.63
C GLY A 235 -3.18 4.94 1.96
N PRO A 236 -4.13 4.63 1.05
CA PRO A 236 -5.20 3.70 1.32
C PRO A 236 -4.68 2.35 1.79
N VAL A 237 -5.44 1.70 2.64
CA VAL A 237 -5.24 0.31 3.04
C VAL A 237 -6.43 -0.51 2.60
N ALA A 238 -6.16 -1.62 1.91
CA ALA A 238 -7.14 -2.56 1.38
C ALA A 238 -6.96 -3.92 2.05
N VAL A 239 -8.06 -4.58 2.39
CA VAL A 239 -8.02 -5.82 3.16
C VAL A 239 -9.06 -6.85 2.72
N GLY A 240 -8.74 -8.14 2.96
CA GLY A 240 -9.68 -9.25 2.83
C GLY A 240 -10.82 -9.18 3.84
N GLU A 241 -11.90 -9.93 3.59
CA GLU A 241 -13.16 -9.89 4.37
C GLU A 241 -12.94 -10.01 5.89
N HIS A 242 -12.08 -10.94 6.30
CA HIS A 242 -11.80 -11.22 7.71
C HIS A 242 -11.09 -10.09 8.45
N LEU A 243 -10.53 -9.14 7.72
CA LEU A 243 -9.79 -7.99 8.26
C LEU A 243 -10.57 -6.67 8.19
N VAL A 244 -11.73 -6.63 7.54
CA VAL A 244 -12.52 -5.38 7.34
C VAL A 244 -12.81 -4.67 8.66
N LYS A 245 -13.15 -5.40 9.71
CA LYS A 245 -13.43 -4.80 11.04
C LYS A 245 -12.24 -4.11 11.70
N TYR A 246 -11.02 -4.31 11.19
CA TYR A 246 -9.79 -3.69 11.69
C TYR A 246 -9.32 -2.50 10.86
N LEU A 247 -10.05 -2.16 9.80
CA LEU A 247 -9.74 -0.97 9.01
C LEU A 247 -9.88 0.30 9.86
N PRO A 248 -9.00 1.29 9.67
CA PRO A 248 -9.17 2.58 10.32
C PRO A 248 -10.46 3.24 9.81
N SER A 249 -11.36 3.57 10.74
CA SER A 249 -12.61 4.26 10.44
C SER A 249 -12.54 5.73 10.82
N ARG A 250 -13.40 6.55 10.18
CA ARG A 250 -13.55 7.97 10.50
C ARG A 250 -14.68 8.23 11.51
N GLU A 251 -15.48 7.23 11.82
CA GLU A 251 -16.65 7.38 12.68
C GLU A 251 -16.32 7.72 14.14
N THR A 252 -15.09 7.40 14.57
CA THR A 252 -14.64 7.64 15.96
C THR A 252 -14.46 9.14 16.29
N LEU A 253 -14.53 10.04 15.33
CA LEU A 253 -14.41 11.49 15.54
C LEU A 253 -15.75 12.22 15.57
N MET A 254 -16.88 11.51 15.51
CA MET A 254 -18.22 12.08 15.38
C MET A 254 -19.13 11.78 16.60
N THR A 255 -18.58 11.26 17.71
CA THR A 255 -19.33 11.09 18.99
C THR A 255 -18.97 12.15 20.01
#